data_3a7f40d18b474702784e61e2e52f8e7a
#
_entry.id   3a7f40d18b474702784e61e2e52f8e7a
#
_cell.length_a   1.000
_cell.length_b   1.000
_cell.length_c   1.000
_cell.angle_alpha   90.00
_cell.angle_beta   90.00
_cell.angle_gamma   90.00
#
_symmetry.space_group_name_H-M   'P 1'
#
loop_
_entity.id
_entity.type
_entity.pdbx_description
1 polymer ?
#
loop_
_entity_poly.entity_id
_entity_poly.type
_entity_poly.pdbx_seq_one_letter_code
_entity_poly.pdbx_strand_id
1 'polypeptide(L)'
;EMQRSLVGSEMCIRDRYNLHEMWKSPNGTIRAILDGTVFRAPILVKGVEPLVKNWKKPITIARHAYGDVYKATEMKIPGPGKTELVYTNEAGEETRELIHNFDGAGIIQGIHNTNKSIESFARSCFNYALDTKQDLWFATQDTISKKYDHTFKDIFQEIFDADYKEKFEEAGITYFYTLIDDAVARVMKSEGGYIWACKNYDGDVMSDMVSSAFGSLAMMTSVLVSPDGYYEYEAAPVSYT
;
A
#
# COMPACT_ATOMS: atom_id res chain seq x y z
N GLU A 1 -15.05 -17.86 -23.25
CA GLU A 1 -13.89 -18.67 -22.81
C GLU A 1 -12.56 -17.91 -22.81
N MET A 2 -12.33 -16.95 -23.73
CA MET A 2 -11.09 -16.17 -23.77
C MET A 2 -11.00 -15.12 -22.65
N GLN A 3 -12.11 -14.60 -22.13
CA GLN A 3 -12.09 -13.62 -21.02
C GLN A 3 -11.69 -14.24 -19.67
N ARG A 4 -11.90 -15.53 -19.47
CA ARG A 4 -11.44 -16.25 -18.26
C ARG A 4 -9.95 -16.50 -18.20
N SER A 5 -9.24 -16.40 -19.32
CA SER A 5 -7.81 -16.72 -19.39
C SER A 5 -6.90 -15.52 -19.09
N LEU A 6 -7.42 -14.28 -19.17
CA LEU A 6 -6.66 -13.06 -18.88
C LEU A 6 -6.70 -12.65 -17.41
N VAL A 7 -7.62 -13.23 -16.64
CA VAL A 7 -7.82 -12.96 -15.21
C VAL A 7 -7.54 -14.21 -14.37
N GLY A 8 -6.70 -15.11 -14.88
CA GLY A 8 -6.26 -16.26 -14.10
C GLY A 8 -5.35 -15.82 -12.96
N SER A 9 -5.63 -16.25 -11.73
CA SER A 9 -4.67 -16.15 -10.66
C SER A 9 -3.35 -16.79 -11.11
N GLU A 10 -2.23 -16.32 -10.56
CA GLU A 10 -0.90 -16.92 -10.82
C GLU A 10 -0.90 -18.45 -10.60
N MET A 11 -1.67 -18.91 -9.62
CA MET A 11 -1.91 -20.33 -9.36
C MET A 11 -2.59 -21.05 -10.54
N CYS A 12 -3.64 -20.45 -11.11
CA CYS A 12 -4.34 -21.05 -12.27
C CYS A 12 -3.43 -21.12 -13.50
N ILE A 13 -2.57 -20.13 -13.71
CA ILE A 13 -1.61 -20.13 -14.82
C ILE A 13 -0.57 -21.22 -14.59
N ARG A 14 -0.02 -21.34 -13.39
CA ARG A 14 0.94 -22.40 -13.04
C ARG A 14 0.37 -23.78 -13.29
N ASP A 15 -0.81 -24.06 -12.77
CA ASP A 15 -1.44 -25.38 -12.87
C ASP A 15 -1.84 -25.70 -14.32
N ARG A 16 -2.37 -24.70 -15.05
CA ARG A 16 -2.79 -24.87 -16.43
C ARG A 16 -1.64 -25.16 -17.39
N TYR A 17 -0.48 -24.57 -17.15
CA TYR A 17 0.69 -24.71 -18.01
C TYR A 17 1.79 -25.59 -17.42
N ASN A 18 1.53 -26.20 -16.25
CA ASN A 18 2.47 -27.07 -15.53
C ASN A 18 3.85 -26.42 -15.34
N LEU A 19 3.85 -25.16 -14.88
CA LEU A 19 5.06 -24.39 -14.67
C LEU A 19 5.81 -24.93 -13.43
N HIS A 20 7.12 -25.04 -13.53
CA HIS A 20 7.97 -25.49 -12.44
C HIS A 20 8.02 -24.49 -11.25
N GLU A 21 7.91 -23.19 -11.58
CA GLU A 21 7.92 -22.09 -10.62
C GLU A 21 6.75 -21.14 -10.86
N MET A 22 6.27 -20.52 -9.80
CA MET A 22 5.27 -19.47 -9.86
C MET A 22 5.91 -18.17 -10.34
N TRP A 23 5.38 -17.55 -11.37
CA TRP A 23 5.85 -16.24 -11.81
C TRP A 23 5.40 -15.17 -10.82
N LYS A 24 6.20 -14.11 -10.73
CA LYS A 24 5.76 -12.91 -10.00
C LYS A 24 4.59 -12.27 -10.73
N SER A 25 3.68 -11.68 -9.97
CA SER A 25 2.55 -10.93 -10.53
C SER A 25 3.02 -9.89 -11.55
N PRO A 26 2.49 -9.90 -12.78
CA PRO A 26 2.81 -8.88 -13.78
C PRO A 26 2.53 -7.46 -13.23
N ASN A 27 1.36 -7.25 -12.63
CA ASN A 27 0.99 -5.95 -12.04
C ASN A 27 1.97 -5.55 -10.92
N GLY A 28 2.30 -6.48 -10.01
CA GLY A 28 3.28 -6.24 -8.95
C GLY A 28 4.67 -5.93 -9.49
N THR A 29 5.06 -6.55 -10.61
CA THR A 29 6.34 -6.29 -11.28
C THR A 29 6.36 -4.91 -11.92
N ILE A 30 5.30 -4.54 -12.65
CA ILE A 30 5.18 -3.21 -13.29
C ILE A 30 5.14 -2.11 -12.23
N ARG A 31 4.34 -2.26 -11.18
CA ARG A 31 4.29 -1.32 -10.05
C ARG A 31 5.67 -1.12 -9.42
N ALA A 32 6.42 -2.21 -9.24
CA ALA A 32 7.75 -2.16 -8.65
C ALA A 32 8.80 -1.48 -9.54
N ILE A 33 8.60 -1.46 -10.86
CA ILE A 33 9.44 -0.77 -11.83
C ILE A 33 9.08 0.71 -11.90
N LEU A 34 7.77 1.01 -12.01
CA LEU A 34 7.28 2.37 -12.16
C LEU A 34 7.34 3.16 -10.85
N ASP A 35 7.28 2.48 -9.69
CA ASP A 35 7.06 3.12 -8.39
C ASP A 35 5.76 3.95 -8.38
N GLY A 36 5.52 4.74 -7.33
CA GLY A 36 4.39 5.67 -7.29
C GLY A 36 3.28 5.27 -6.34
N THR A 37 2.08 5.71 -6.69
CA THR A 37 0.88 5.55 -5.85
C THR A 37 -0.26 4.94 -6.65
N VAL A 38 -0.86 3.89 -6.11
CA VAL A 38 -2.08 3.29 -6.66
C VAL A 38 -3.28 3.92 -5.97
N PHE A 39 -4.08 4.66 -6.73
CA PHE A 39 -5.36 5.20 -6.25
C PHE A 39 -6.47 4.22 -6.59
N ARG A 40 -7.18 3.77 -5.56
CA ARG A 40 -8.32 2.85 -5.65
C ARG A 40 -9.56 3.51 -5.09
N ALA A 41 -10.55 3.71 -5.93
CA ALA A 41 -11.79 4.37 -5.54
C ALA A 41 -13.01 3.49 -5.87
N PRO A 42 -13.96 3.31 -4.95
CA PRO A 42 -15.17 2.56 -5.22
C PRO A 42 -16.08 3.33 -6.18
N ILE A 43 -16.70 2.59 -7.10
CA ILE A 43 -17.74 3.12 -8.00
C ILE A 43 -19.08 2.97 -7.27
N LEU A 44 -19.72 4.10 -6.95
CA LEU A 44 -21.04 4.10 -6.31
C LEU A 44 -22.13 3.89 -7.37
N VAL A 45 -22.92 2.83 -7.19
CA VAL A 45 -24.00 2.49 -8.10
C VAL A 45 -25.33 2.82 -7.42
N LYS A 46 -26.19 3.55 -8.14
CA LYS A 46 -27.54 3.88 -7.66
C LYS A 46 -28.34 2.61 -7.36
N GLY A 47 -28.83 2.51 -6.14
CA GLY A 47 -29.62 1.35 -5.68
C GLY A 47 -28.79 0.24 -5.02
N VAL A 48 -27.45 0.38 -4.97
CA VAL A 48 -26.58 -0.46 -4.15
C VAL A 48 -26.18 0.34 -2.91
N GLU A 49 -26.64 -0.10 -1.76
CA GLU A 49 -26.31 0.55 -0.49
C GLU A 49 -25.03 -0.07 0.10
N PRO A 50 -24.13 0.76 0.64
CA PRO A 50 -22.96 0.24 1.35
C PRO A 50 -23.35 -0.62 2.56
N LEU A 51 -22.56 -1.64 2.84
CA LEU A 51 -22.70 -2.45 4.07
C LEU A 51 -22.54 -1.61 5.34
N VAL A 52 -21.67 -0.60 5.28
CA VAL A 52 -21.53 0.39 6.35
C VAL A 52 -22.50 1.54 6.07
N LYS A 53 -23.61 1.58 6.77
CA LYS A 53 -24.70 2.54 6.54
C LYS A 53 -24.31 4.01 6.63
N ASN A 54 -23.23 4.32 7.35
CA ASN A 54 -22.73 5.68 7.49
C ASN A 54 -21.97 6.17 6.24
N TRP A 55 -21.45 5.26 5.42
CA TRP A 55 -20.68 5.64 4.23
C TRP A 55 -21.60 6.16 3.13
N LYS A 56 -21.55 7.47 2.92
CA LYS A 56 -22.39 8.19 1.93
C LYS A 56 -21.56 8.70 0.76
N LYS A 57 -20.25 8.80 0.94
CA LYS A 57 -19.30 9.30 -0.05
C LYS A 57 -18.19 8.28 -0.26
N PRO A 58 -17.57 8.22 -1.45
CA PRO A 58 -16.50 7.27 -1.71
C PRO A 58 -15.30 7.53 -0.78
N ILE A 59 -14.65 6.45 -0.35
CA ILE A 59 -13.38 6.48 0.36
C ILE A 59 -12.33 6.01 -0.65
N THR A 60 -11.42 6.89 -1.02
CA THR A 60 -10.33 6.56 -1.94
C THR A 60 -9.14 6.07 -1.15
N ILE A 61 -8.64 4.88 -1.46
CA ILE A 61 -7.38 4.38 -0.90
C ILE A 61 -6.22 4.81 -1.80
N ALA A 62 -5.25 5.52 -1.23
CA ALA A 62 -3.98 5.79 -1.86
C ALA A 62 -2.94 4.79 -1.33
N ARG A 63 -2.60 3.79 -2.15
CA ARG A 63 -1.68 2.72 -1.79
C ARG A 63 -0.29 3.04 -2.31
N HIS A 64 0.73 3.00 -1.45
CA HIS A 64 2.13 3.05 -1.89
C HIS A 64 2.45 1.83 -2.77
N ALA A 65 3.02 2.05 -3.95
CA ALA A 65 3.24 0.96 -4.90
C ALA A 65 4.55 0.21 -4.71
N TYR A 66 5.43 0.67 -3.82
CA TYR A 66 6.77 0.15 -3.63
C TYR A 66 6.99 -0.46 -2.24
N GLY A 67 7.97 -1.38 -2.15
CA GLY A 67 8.48 -1.87 -0.87
C GLY A 67 7.57 -2.83 -0.13
N ASP A 68 7.72 -2.86 1.20
CA ASP A 68 7.04 -3.75 2.13
C ASP A 68 7.21 -5.24 1.74
N VAL A 69 6.24 -6.07 2.05
CA VAL A 69 6.26 -7.52 1.76
C VAL A 69 6.34 -7.84 0.26
N TYR A 70 5.95 -6.92 -0.62
CA TYR A 70 5.97 -7.11 -2.07
C TYR A 70 7.39 -7.05 -2.68
N LYS A 71 8.36 -6.52 -1.94
CA LYS A 71 9.79 -6.53 -2.28
C LYS A 71 10.63 -7.19 -1.18
N ALA A 72 10.03 -8.08 -0.41
CA ALA A 72 10.73 -8.79 0.65
C ALA A 72 11.73 -9.83 0.10
N THR A 73 12.75 -10.05 0.91
CA THR A 73 13.64 -11.20 0.77
C THR A 73 13.34 -12.18 1.90
N GLU A 74 13.16 -13.44 1.57
CA GLU A 74 12.78 -14.48 2.52
C GLU A 74 13.82 -15.59 2.58
N MET A 75 14.00 -16.17 3.77
CA MET A 75 14.88 -17.31 3.98
C MET A 75 14.26 -18.29 4.96
N LYS A 76 14.27 -19.58 4.59
CA LYS A 76 13.97 -20.66 5.52
C LYS A 76 15.22 -21.00 6.34
N ILE A 77 15.06 -21.08 7.64
CA ILE A 77 16.12 -21.48 8.59
C ILE A 77 15.96 -22.98 8.85
N PRO A 78 16.96 -23.81 8.48
CA PRO A 78 16.82 -25.26 8.57
C PRO A 78 16.99 -25.84 9.97
N GLY A 79 17.57 -25.09 10.90
CA GLY A 79 17.86 -25.55 12.27
C GLY A 79 18.43 -24.46 13.16
N PRO A 80 19.00 -24.83 14.33
CA PRO A 80 19.54 -23.86 15.27
C PRO A 80 20.61 -22.96 14.66
N GLY A 81 20.60 -21.68 15.01
CA GLY A 81 21.57 -20.72 14.49
C GLY A 81 21.19 -19.28 14.77
N LYS A 82 22.10 -18.37 14.44
CA LYS A 82 21.94 -16.92 14.60
C LYS A 82 21.59 -16.27 13.26
N THR A 83 20.64 -15.33 13.28
CA THR A 83 20.31 -14.49 12.13
C THR A 83 20.52 -13.02 12.46
N GLU A 84 21.09 -12.27 11.52
CA GLU A 84 21.42 -10.85 11.67
C GLU A 84 20.97 -10.05 10.45
N LEU A 85 20.57 -8.81 10.67
CA LEU A 85 20.45 -7.79 9.64
C LEU A 85 21.81 -7.10 9.53
N VAL A 86 22.39 -7.07 8.32
CA VAL A 86 23.71 -6.49 8.06
C VAL A 86 23.58 -5.39 7.02
N TYR A 87 24.14 -4.24 7.33
CA TYR A 87 24.33 -3.14 6.38
C TYR A 87 25.82 -2.90 6.20
N THR A 88 26.30 -2.93 4.96
CA THR A 88 27.68 -2.61 4.59
C THR A 88 27.67 -1.33 3.78
N ASN A 89 28.37 -0.29 4.23
CA ASN A 89 28.49 0.97 3.51
C ASN A 89 29.51 0.89 2.37
N GLU A 90 29.65 1.95 1.58
CA GLU A 90 30.60 2.00 0.46
C GLU A 90 32.08 1.88 0.89
N ALA A 91 32.41 2.23 2.12
CA ALA A 91 33.75 2.08 2.70
C ALA A 91 34.02 0.64 3.20
N GLY A 92 33.03 -0.25 3.13
CA GLY A 92 33.15 -1.63 3.62
C GLY A 92 32.91 -1.77 5.13
N GLU A 93 32.45 -0.72 5.82
CA GLU A 93 32.11 -0.79 7.24
C GLU A 93 30.74 -1.44 7.43
N GLU A 94 30.65 -2.33 8.40
CA GLU A 94 29.43 -3.10 8.67
C GLU A 94 28.73 -2.67 9.95
N THR A 95 27.43 -2.50 9.86
CA THR A 95 26.52 -2.40 11.01
C THR A 95 25.68 -3.66 11.08
N ARG A 96 25.62 -4.29 12.25
CA ARG A 96 24.92 -5.56 12.46
C ARG A 96 23.87 -5.43 13.56
N GLU A 97 22.66 -5.93 13.30
CA GLU A 97 21.59 -6.01 14.28
C GLU A 97 21.11 -7.45 14.37
N LEU A 98 21.06 -8.00 15.58
CA LEU A 98 20.54 -9.35 15.83
C LEU A 98 19.04 -9.40 15.50
N ILE A 99 18.64 -10.28 14.60
CA ILE A 99 17.23 -10.57 14.37
C ILE A 99 16.76 -11.60 15.41
N HIS A 100 17.37 -12.80 15.43
CA HIS A 100 16.98 -13.87 16.33
C HIS A 100 18.06 -14.96 16.45
N ASN A 101 18.09 -15.62 17.63
CA ASN A 101 18.81 -16.87 17.83
C ASN A 101 17.81 -18.01 17.78
N PHE A 102 17.82 -18.77 16.69
CA PHE A 102 16.94 -19.92 16.52
C PHE A 102 17.46 -21.12 17.30
N ASP A 103 16.58 -21.80 18.01
CA ASP A 103 16.82 -23.09 18.67
C ASP A 103 16.35 -24.28 17.81
N GLY A 104 15.66 -24.01 16.70
CA GLY A 104 15.17 -24.97 15.73
C GLY A 104 14.95 -24.34 14.36
N ALA A 105 14.20 -25.03 13.52
CA ALA A 105 13.83 -24.52 12.20
C ALA A 105 12.88 -23.31 12.30
N GLY A 106 12.98 -22.40 11.31
CA GLY A 106 12.15 -21.18 11.27
C GLY A 106 12.15 -20.51 9.92
N ILE A 107 11.72 -19.26 9.89
CA ILE A 107 11.67 -18.41 8.70
C ILE A 107 12.00 -16.97 9.09
N ILE A 108 12.67 -16.26 8.21
CA ILE A 108 12.89 -14.81 8.32
C ILE A 108 12.46 -14.11 7.04
N GLN A 109 12.07 -12.85 7.17
CA GLN A 109 11.74 -11.96 6.07
C GLN A 109 12.37 -10.59 6.31
N GLY A 110 13.05 -10.06 5.30
CA GLY A 110 13.57 -8.70 5.28
C GLY A 110 12.75 -7.84 4.33
N ILE A 111 12.27 -6.69 4.81
CA ILE A 111 11.56 -5.69 4.02
C ILE A 111 12.39 -4.41 3.97
N HIS A 112 12.18 -3.59 2.93
CA HIS A 112 12.85 -2.30 2.79
C HIS A 112 11.95 -1.27 2.11
N ASN A 113 12.36 -0.01 2.26
CA ASN A 113 11.83 1.10 1.49
C ASN A 113 12.93 2.14 1.25
N THR A 114 12.71 3.10 0.38
CA THR A 114 13.64 4.20 0.13
C THR A 114 12.95 5.52 0.44
N ASN A 115 13.70 6.49 1.02
CA ASN A 115 13.16 7.81 1.30
C ASN A 115 12.60 8.47 0.04
N LYS A 116 13.31 8.35 -1.09
CA LYS A 116 12.86 8.89 -2.38
C LYS A 116 11.47 8.37 -2.78
N SER A 117 11.22 7.06 -2.61
CA SER A 117 9.91 6.47 -2.93
C SER A 117 8.82 6.94 -1.95
N ILE A 118 9.14 7.06 -0.66
CA ILE A 118 8.22 7.58 0.35
C ILE A 118 7.87 9.05 0.08
N GLU A 119 8.85 9.89 -0.27
CA GLU A 119 8.65 11.29 -0.65
C GLU A 119 7.74 11.42 -1.87
N SER A 120 7.98 10.60 -2.91
CA SER A 120 7.14 10.54 -4.10
C SER A 120 5.69 10.16 -3.75
N PHE A 121 5.52 9.16 -2.91
CA PHE A 121 4.21 8.73 -2.41
C PHE A 121 3.49 9.86 -1.66
N ALA A 122 4.18 10.54 -0.74
CA ALA A 122 3.63 11.65 0.02
C ALA A 122 3.15 12.80 -0.91
N ARG A 123 4.01 13.23 -1.85
CA ARG A 123 3.67 14.29 -2.81
C ARG A 123 2.51 13.90 -3.70
N SER A 124 2.45 12.67 -4.17
CA SER A 124 1.34 12.16 -4.97
C SER A 124 0.02 12.22 -4.19
N CYS A 125 0.02 11.81 -2.92
CA CYS A 125 -1.15 11.87 -2.05
C CYS A 125 -1.62 13.32 -1.81
N PHE A 126 -0.71 14.24 -1.50
CA PHE A 126 -1.03 15.65 -1.26
C PHE A 126 -1.56 16.34 -2.53
N ASN A 127 -0.94 16.10 -3.68
CA ASN A 127 -1.41 16.66 -4.95
C ASN A 127 -2.81 16.15 -5.29
N TYR A 128 -3.04 14.83 -5.16
CA TYR A 128 -4.35 14.26 -5.43
C TYR A 128 -5.43 14.80 -4.48
N ALA A 129 -5.09 15.04 -3.20
CA ALA A 129 -5.99 15.65 -2.23
C ALA A 129 -6.39 17.08 -2.63
N LEU A 130 -5.43 17.89 -3.08
CA LEU A 130 -5.68 19.24 -3.59
C LEU A 130 -6.54 19.23 -4.85
N ASP A 131 -6.23 18.36 -5.81
CA ASP A 131 -6.94 18.23 -7.08
C ASP A 131 -8.40 17.83 -6.89
N THR A 132 -8.65 16.91 -5.96
CA THR A 132 -10.00 16.40 -5.66
C THR A 132 -10.72 17.17 -4.56
N LYS A 133 -10.02 18.09 -3.88
CA LYS A 133 -10.52 18.86 -2.72
C LYS A 133 -11.07 17.94 -1.62
N GLN A 134 -10.30 16.92 -1.27
CA GLN A 134 -10.65 15.94 -0.25
C GLN A 134 -9.62 15.97 0.87
N ASP A 135 -10.08 15.72 2.09
CA ASP A 135 -9.18 15.48 3.24
C ASP A 135 -8.26 14.28 2.96
N LEU A 136 -7.06 14.34 3.49
CA LEU A 136 -6.08 13.26 3.40
C LEU A 136 -5.81 12.67 4.78
N TRP A 137 -6.12 11.40 4.94
CA TRP A 137 -5.74 10.61 6.11
C TRP A 137 -4.53 9.75 5.76
N PHE A 138 -3.54 9.74 6.63
CA PHE A 138 -2.39 8.86 6.51
C PHE A 138 -2.25 8.01 7.77
N ALA A 139 -1.97 6.72 7.61
CA ALA A 139 -1.87 5.82 8.74
C ALA A 139 -0.73 4.82 8.59
N THR A 140 -0.01 4.61 9.70
CA THR A 140 1.03 3.58 9.86
C THR A 140 0.97 3.01 11.27
N GLN A 141 1.90 2.12 11.64
CA GLN A 141 1.99 1.57 13.00
C GLN A 141 3.32 1.99 13.67
N ASP A 142 3.59 3.28 13.71
CA ASP A 142 4.87 3.84 14.17
C ASP A 142 5.18 3.58 15.65
N THR A 143 4.17 3.29 16.47
CA THR A 143 4.36 2.90 17.87
C THR A 143 4.99 1.52 18.05
N ILE A 144 4.83 0.65 17.06
CA ILE A 144 5.41 -0.70 17.01
C ILE A 144 6.65 -0.71 16.11
N SER A 145 6.50 -0.25 14.86
CA SER A 145 7.59 -0.13 13.88
C SER A 145 8.27 1.23 14.00
N LYS A 146 9.05 1.40 15.06
CA LYS A 146 9.61 2.69 15.51
C LYS A 146 10.66 3.31 14.58
N LYS A 147 11.22 2.56 13.65
CA LYS A 147 12.13 3.06 12.62
C LYS A 147 11.44 3.10 11.26
N TYR A 148 10.94 1.96 10.79
CA TYR A 148 10.38 1.82 9.45
C TYR A 148 9.12 2.69 9.26
N ASP A 149 8.08 2.48 10.06
CA ASP A 149 6.83 3.23 9.96
C ASP A 149 6.97 4.69 10.41
N HIS A 150 7.84 4.93 11.39
CA HIS A 150 8.12 6.29 11.87
C HIS A 150 8.77 7.15 10.78
N THR A 151 9.66 6.57 9.96
CA THR A 151 10.25 7.27 8.81
C THR A 151 9.18 7.72 7.79
N PHE A 152 8.18 6.89 7.53
CA PHE A 152 7.06 7.29 6.68
C PHE A 152 6.30 8.50 7.24
N LYS A 153 5.99 8.46 8.53
CA LYS A 153 5.31 9.56 9.22
C LYS A 153 6.11 10.85 9.16
N ASP A 154 7.41 10.79 9.47
CA ASP A 154 8.27 11.97 9.50
C ASP A 154 8.38 12.61 8.11
N ILE A 155 8.63 11.81 7.06
CA ILE A 155 8.72 12.31 5.68
C ILE A 155 7.41 12.96 5.24
N PHE A 156 6.26 12.34 5.52
CA PHE A 156 4.97 12.93 5.22
C PHE A 156 4.77 14.26 5.93
N GLN A 157 5.11 14.33 7.23
CA GLN A 157 4.95 15.55 8.03
C GLN A 157 5.88 16.66 7.56
N GLU A 158 7.15 16.35 7.29
CA GLU A 158 8.13 17.32 6.80
C GLU A 158 7.70 17.93 5.46
N ILE A 159 7.25 17.09 4.51
CA ILE A 159 6.77 17.56 3.21
C ILE A 159 5.49 18.38 3.35
N PHE A 160 4.57 17.96 4.21
CA PHE A 160 3.33 18.69 4.46
C PHE A 160 3.63 20.10 5.00
N ASP A 161 4.44 20.19 6.04
CA ASP A 161 4.76 21.46 6.68
C ASP A 161 5.54 22.41 5.77
N ALA A 162 6.42 21.86 4.89
CA ALA A 162 7.25 22.66 3.99
C ALA A 162 6.48 23.15 2.75
N ASP A 163 5.65 22.29 2.12
CA ASP A 163 5.18 22.53 0.75
C ASP A 163 3.66 22.56 0.60
N TYR A 164 2.89 22.03 1.55
CA TYR A 164 1.45 21.79 1.36
C TYR A 164 0.54 22.43 2.40
N LYS A 165 1.02 22.79 3.56
CA LYS A 165 0.20 23.28 4.67
C LYS A 165 -0.67 24.49 4.28
N GLU A 166 -0.05 25.54 3.71
CA GLU A 166 -0.77 26.74 3.26
C GLU A 166 -1.79 26.41 2.16
N LYS A 167 -1.42 25.53 1.21
CA LYS A 167 -2.31 25.11 0.11
C LYS A 167 -3.53 24.34 0.61
N PHE A 168 -3.36 23.51 1.64
CA PHE A 168 -4.46 22.78 2.27
C PHE A 168 -5.39 23.72 3.03
N GLU A 169 -4.84 24.69 3.76
CA GLU A 169 -5.61 25.74 4.43
C GLU A 169 -6.43 26.58 3.43
N GLU A 170 -5.82 27.02 2.32
CA GLU A 170 -6.49 27.75 1.24
C GLU A 170 -7.60 26.92 0.56
N ALA A 171 -7.37 25.62 0.37
CA ALA A 171 -8.34 24.69 -0.22
C ALA A 171 -9.45 24.28 0.74
N GLY A 172 -9.33 24.58 2.04
CA GLY A 172 -10.27 24.18 3.08
C GLY A 172 -10.30 22.67 3.34
N ILE A 173 -9.18 21.97 3.15
CA ILE A 173 -9.01 20.54 3.38
C ILE A 173 -7.96 20.28 4.46
N THR A 174 -7.99 19.11 5.07
CA THR A 174 -7.11 18.75 6.19
C THR A 174 -6.21 17.56 5.87
N TYR A 175 -5.01 17.57 6.45
CA TYR A 175 -4.14 16.40 6.56
C TYR A 175 -4.21 15.87 7.98
N PHE A 176 -4.42 14.55 8.12
CA PHE A 176 -4.55 13.89 9.41
C PHE A 176 -3.73 12.60 9.45
N TYR A 177 -2.81 12.51 10.41
CA TYR A 177 -2.07 11.28 10.68
C TYR A 177 -2.60 10.57 11.93
N THR A 178 -2.71 9.24 11.84
CA THR A 178 -3.04 8.41 13.01
C THR A 178 -2.44 7.00 12.87
N LEU A 179 -2.58 6.18 13.92
CA LEU A 179 -2.22 4.76 13.86
C LEU A 179 -3.22 4.00 12.98
N ILE A 180 -2.76 2.94 12.32
CA ILE A 180 -3.58 2.18 11.36
C ILE A 180 -4.80 1.54 12.01
N ASP A 181 -4.69 1.04 13.23
CA ASP A 181 -5.80 0.48 14.00
C ASP A 181 -6.84 1.54 14.39
N ASP A 182 -6.40 2.74 14.80
CA ASP A 182 -7.31 3.88 15.04
C ASP A 182 -7.96 4.35 13.73
N ALA A 183 -7.21 4.38 12.61
CA ALA A 183 -7.77 4.71 11.31
C ALA A 183 -8.91 3.76 10.92
N VAL A 184 -8.72 2.45 11.07
CA VAL A 184 -9.77 1.44 10.80
C VAL A 184 -11.03 1.73 11.63
N ALA A 185 -10.87 2.02 12.93
CA ALA A 185 -12.00 2.32 13.79
C ALA A 185 -12.74 3.61 13.40
N ARG A 186 -11.99 4.64 12.96
CA ARG A 186 -12.56 5.93 12.49
C ARG A 186 -13.27 5.79 11.16
N VAL A 187 -12.66 5.06 10.21
CA VAL A 187 -13.23 4.80 8.88
C VAL A 187 -14.62 4.19 8.99
N MET A 188 -14.80 3.19 9.86
CA MET A 188 -16.10 2.54 10.09
C MET A 188 -17.19 3.48 10.64
N LYS A 189 -16.80 4.56 11.30
CA LYS A 189 -17.72 5.56 11.88
C LYS A 189 -17.92 6.79 11.01
N SER A 190 -17.10 6.95 9.97
CA SER A 190 -17.09 8.12 9.08
C SER A 190 -18.25 8.11 8.09
N GLU A 191 -18.46 9.24 7.43
CA GLU A 191 -19.39 9.34 6.28
C GLU A 191 -18.68 9.06 4.94
N GLY A 192 -17.36 8.89 4.93
CA GLY A 192 -16.53 8.83 3.74
C GLY A 192 -16.19 10.21 3.17
N GLY A 193 -15.71 10.25 1.91
CA GLY A 193 -15.41 11.50 1.20
C GLY A 193 -13.99 12.03 1.43
N TYR A 194 -13.06 11.16 1.74
CA TYR A 194 -11.64 11.47 1.95
C TYR A 194 -10.74 10.43 1.27
N ILE A 195 -9.47 10.76 1.21
CA ILE A 195 -8.40 9.87 0.75
C ILE A 195 -7.74 9.27 1.98
N TRP A 196 -7.58 7.94 1.97
CA TRP A 196 -6.85 7.23 2.99
C TRP A 196 -5.54 6.66 2.42
N ALA A 197 -4.43 7.30 2.73
CA ALA A 197 -3.09 6.87 2.34
C ALA A 197 -2.59 5.76 3.26
N CYS A 198 -2.08 4.71 2.65
CA CYS A 198 -1.61 3.51 3.33
C CYS A 198 -0.30 3.02 2.70
N LYS A 199 0.56 2.39 3.50
CA LYS A 199 1.68 1.61 2.98
C LYS A 199 1.21 0.51 2.04
N ASN A 200 2.13 -0.11 1.31
CA ASN A 200 1.79 -1.04 0.23
C ASN A 200 0.84 -2.17 0.66
N TYR A 201 1.19 -2.94 1.69
CA TYR A 201 0.35 -4.05 2.16
C TYR A 201 -0.95 -3.57 2.82
N ASP A 202 -0.86 -2.56 3.68
CA ASP A 202 -2.03 -1.98 4.34
C ASP A 202 -3.03 -1.45 3.30
N GLY A 203 -2.54 -0.77 2.25
CA GLY A 203 -3.36 -0.24 1.17
C GLY A 203 -4.01 -1.32 0.30
N ASP A 204 -3.33 -2.45 0.11
CA ASP A 204 -3.91 -3.61 -0.60
C ASP A 204 -5.13 -4.15 0.16
N VAL A 205 -4.94 -4.48 1.42
CA VAL A 205 -6.00 -5.05 2.27
C VAL A 205 -7.15 -4.05 2.49
N MET A 206 -6.82 -2.79 2.80
CA MET A 206 -7.85 -1.77 3.09
C MET A 206 -8.66 -1.41 1.85
N SER A 207 -8.07 -1.39 0.66
CA SER A 207 -8.83 -1.12 -0.57
C SER A 207 -9.85 -2.22 -0.87
N ASP A 208 -9.49 -3.47 -0.64
CA ASP A 208 -10.40 -4.59 -0.82
C ASP A 208 -11.55 -4.56 0.20
N MET A 209 -11.24 -4.26 1.45
CA MET A 209 -12.26 -4.08 2.50
C MET A 209 -13.25 -2.97 2.14
N VAL A 210 -12.74 -1.80 1.77
CA VAL A 210 -13.57 -0.64 1.41
C VAL A 210 -14.44 -0.93 0.20
N SER A 211 -13.88 -1.52 -0.86
CA SER A 211 -14.63 -1.85 -2.07
C SER A 211 -15.72 -2.88 -1.83
N SER A 212 -15.39 -3.94 -1.07
CA SER A 212 -16.37 -4.96 -0.68
C SER A 212 -17.52 -4.36 0.10
N ALA A 213 -17.24 -3.42 0.99
CA ALA A 213 -18.26 -2.75 1.80
C ALA A 213 -19.11 -1.75 0.99
N PHE A 214 -18.60 -1.18 -0.11
CA PHE A 214 -19.39 -0.38 -1.05
C PHE A 214 -20.20 -1.21 -2.05
N GLY A 215 -19.99 -2.52 -2.12
CA GLY A 215 -20.81 -3.42 -2.93
C GLY A 215 -20.04 -4.59 -3.53
N SER A 216 -18.91 -4.35 -4.19
CA SER A 216 -18.13 -5.42 -4.82
C SER A 216 -16.71 -4.96 -5.15
N LEU A 217 -15.75 -5.87 -5.05
CA LEU A 217 -14.38 -5.66 -5.52
C LEU A 217 -14.32 -5.27 -7.02
N ALA A 218 -15.24 -5.79 -7.84
CA ALA A 218 -15.34 -5.47 -9.26
C ALA A 218 -15.78 -4.02 -9.53
N MET A 219 -16.27 -3.32 -8.51
CA MET A 219 -16.73 -1.93 -8.60
C MET A 219 -15.69 -0.95 -8.05
N MET A 220 -14.41 -1.21 -8.29
CA MET A 220 -13.31 -0.36 -7.87
C MET A 220 -12.43 -0.01 -9.06
N THR A 221 -12.15 1.28 -9.21
CA THR A 221 -11.09 1.73 -10.13
C THR A 221 -9.73 1.50 -9.49
N SER A 222 -8.72 1.21 -10.29
CA SER A 222 -7.33 1.10 -9.83
C SER A 222 -6.41 1.75 -10.85
N VAL A 223 -5.74 2.81 -10.43
CA VAL A 223 -4.83 3.59 -11.28
C VAL A 223 -3.53 3.85 -10.54
N LEU A 224 -2.43 3.36 -11.09
CA LEU A 224 -1.10 3.76 -10.63
C LEU A 224 -0.71 5.09 -11.27
N VAL A 225 -0.19 5.99 -10.47
CA VAL A 225 0.48 7.22 -10.92
C VAL A 225 1.94 7.15 -10.49
N SER A 226 2.85 7.07 -11.47
CA SER A 226 4.28 7.04 -11.20
C SER A 226 4.85 8.43 -10.89
N PRO A 227 6.03 8.53 -10.24
CA PRO A 227 6.71 9.80 -10.02
C PRO A 227 7.00 10.58 -11.31
N ASP A 228 7.21 9.86 -12.40
CA ASP A 228 7.54 10.42 -13.72
C ASP A 228 6.28 10.76 -14.56
N GLY A 229 5.07 10.63 -13.98
CA GLY A 229 3.80 10.96 -14.62
C GLY A 229 3.25 9.87 -15.54
N TYR A 230 3.75 8.64 -15.48
CA TYR A 230 3.15 7.51 -16.19
C TYR A 230 1.93 6.99 -15.42
N TYR A 231 0.96 6.48 -16.18
CA TYR A 231 -0.25 5.89 -15.63
C TYR A 231 -0.34 4.42 -16.01
N GLU A 232 -0.62 3.56 -15.03
CA GLU A 232 -1.01 2.17 -15.25
C GLU A 232 -2.45 1.99 -14.79
N TYR A 233 -3.31 1.57 -15.72
CA TYR A 233 -4.69 1.21 -15.43
C TYR A 233 -4.78 -0.29 -15.31
N GLU A 234 -5.22 -0.77 -14.17
CA GLU A 234 -5.35 -2.20 -13.89
C GLU A 234 -6.74 -2.54 -13.40
N ALA A 235 -7.17 -3.78 -13.63
CA ALA A 235 -8.34 -4.27 -12.95
C ALA A 235 -8.04 -4.36 -11.46
N ALA A 236 -8.92 -3.79 -10.64
CA ALA A 236 -8.92 -4.09 -9.22
C ALA A 236 -9.13 -5.61 -9.04
N PRO A 237 -8.85 -6.17 -7.89
CA PRO A 237 -8.39 -7.52 -7.68
C PRO A 237 -9.06 -8.62 -8.50
N VAL A 238 -8.25 -9.63 -8.79
CA VAL A 238 -8.68 -10.88 -9.41
C VAL A 238 -9.56 -11.63 -8.41
N SER A 239 -10.85 -11.74 -8.71
CA SER A 239 -11.73 -12.61 -7.94
C SER A 239 -11.36 -14.07 -8.17
N TYR A 240 -11.03 -14.78 -7.13
CA TYR A 240 -10.90 -16.23 -7.10
C TYR A 240 -12.29 -16.84 -7.02
N THR A 241 -12.84 -17.24 -8.12
CA THR A 241 -13.99 -18.15 -8.18
C THR A 241 -13.80 -19.14 -9.29
#